data_63c8e80ea4fcfe652c633e5801cdb4b6
#
_entry.id   63c8e80ea4fcfe652c633e5801cdb4b6
#
_cell.length_a   1.000
_cell.length_b   1.000
_cell.length_c   1.000
_cell.angle_alpha   90.00
_cell.angle_beta   90.00
_cell.angle_gamma   90.00
#
_symmetry.space_group_name_H-M   'P 1'
#
loop_
_entity.id
_entity.type
_entity.pdbx_description
1 polymer ?
#
loop_
_entity_poly.entity_id
_entity_poly.type
_entity_poly.pdbx_seq_one_letter_code
_entity_poly.pdbx_strand_id
1 'polypeptide(L)'
;LSFCLAACCNEIIESPESKSEDDFTSKMGLHILGSNDTRSSISPDEDQIKNICVMAYDEKDGRLACAQTARSADEIEMELRAGTYNIYVTANMGEFDAPIKEQDIGDAFHSIEDIAQLGQALPMCWKDRTVLKAGEKTTLYAKLSRLVSKVDFSVETGVLEGLEITSVRLCQAAGVIRPFMEGGS
;
A
#
# COMPACT_ATOMS: atom_id res chain seq x y z
N LEU A 1 36.05 -69.61 -30.46
CA LEU A 1 35.25 -68.36 -30.57
C LEU A 1 34.56 -68.15 -29.24
N SER A 2 35.14 -67.24 -28.45
CA SER A 2 34.62 -66.84 -27.16
C SER A 2 33.98 -65.48 -27.26
N PHE A 3 32.68 -65.35 -26.99
CA PHE A 3 31.98 -64.09 -26.91
C PHE A 3 31.92 -63.62 -25.45
N CYS A 4 32.60 -62.51 -25.15
CA CYS A 4 32.41 -61.76 -23.91
C CYS A 4 31.20 -60.87 -24.04
N LEU A 5 30.17 -61.10 -23.26
CA LEU A 5 29.07 -60.19 -23.02
C LEU A 5 29.49 -59.18 -21.92
N ALA A 6 29.70 -57.93 -22.32
CA ALA A 6 29.86 -56.82 -21.38
C ALA A 6 28.48 -56.44 -20.88
N ALA A 7 28.25 -56.56 -19.58
CA ALA A 7 27.10 -56.03 -18.88
C ALA A 7 27.30 -54.52 -18.73
N CYS A 8 26.51 -53.73 -19.45
CA CYS A 8 26.37 -52.31 -19.16
C CYS A 8 25.51 -52.13 -17.90
N CYS A 9 26.12 -51.74 -16.80
CA CYS A 9 25.40 -51.13 -15.68
C CYS A 9 24.81 -49.81 -16.15
N ASN A 10 23.51 -49.77 -16.23
CA ASN A 10 22.76 -48.57 -16.46
C ASN A 10 22.59 -47.91 -15.09
N GLU A 11 23.50 -46.98 -14.71
CA GLU A 11 23.26 -46.10 -13.59
C GLU A 11 22.14 -45.16 -14.00
N ILE A 12 20.98 -45.36 -13.38
CA ILE A 12 19.88 -44.36 -13.41
C ILE A 12 20.39 -43.16 -12.63
N ILE A 13 20.85 -42.13 -13.35
CA ILE A 13 21.05 -40.81 -12.78
C ILE A 13 19.64 -40.33 -12.48
N GLU A 14 19.24 -40.39 -11.22
CA GLU A 14 18.07 -39.68 -10.75
C GLU A 14 18.31 -38.20 -11.05
N SER A 15 17.54 -37.69 -12.00
CA SER A 15 17.45 -36.25 -12.23
C SER A 15 17.04 -35.61 -10.91
N PRO A 16 17.67 -34.51 -10.46
CA PRO A 16 17.21 -33.78 -9.30
C PRO A 16 15.74 -33.42 -9.55
N GLU A 17 14.86 -33.81 -8.62
CA GLU A 17 13.46 -33.45 -8.63
C GLU A 17 13.36 -31.97 -8.96
N SER A 18 12.70 -31.65 -10.07
CA SER A 18 12.38 -30.27 -10.41
C SER A 18 11.46 -29.79 -9.32
N LYS A 19 11.99 -29.00 -8.37
CA LYS A 19 11.16 -28.28 -7.40
C LYS A 19 10.12 -27.53 -8.20
N SER A 20 8.85 -27.74 -7.89
CA SER A 20 7.75 -27.04 -8.53
C SER A 20 7.95 -25.52 -8.31
N GLU A 21 7.53 -24.69 -9.25
CA GLU A 21 7.59 -23.22 -9.08
C GLU A 21 6.90 -22.77 -7.80
N ASP A 22 5.90 -23.51 -7.32
CA ASP A 22 5.19 -23.30 -6.06
C ASP A 22 6.09 -23.35 -4.81
N ASP A 23 7.21 -24.09 -4.85
CA ASP A 23 8.16 -24.16 -3.73
C ASP A 23 8.91 -22.82 -3.48
N PHE A 24 8.82 -21.86 -4.40
CA PHE A 24 9.51 -20.58 -4.31
C PHE A 24 8.56 -19.39 -4.08
N THR A 25 7.26 -19.61 -4.10
CA THR A 25 6.25 -18.57 -3.91
C THR A 25 5.74 -18.50 -2.47
N SER A 26 5.28 -17.32 -2.08
CA SER A 26 4.63 -17.03 -0.81
C SER A 26 3.34 -16.26 -1.09
N LYS A 27 2.32 -16.48 -0.27
CA LYS A 27 1.07 -15.71 -0.33
C LYS A 27 1.08 -14.63 0.74
N MET A 28 0.78 -13.40 0.32
CA MET A 28 0.70 -12.26 1.21
C MET A 28 -0.73 -11.71 1.20
N GLY A 29 -1.33 -11.60 2.38
CA GLY A 29 -2.61 -10.91 2.59
C GLY A 29 -2.42 -9.64 3.40
N LEU A 30 -3.42 -8.74 3.36
CA LEU A 30 -3.42 -7.50 4.11
C LEU A 30 -4.58 -7.47 5.10
N HIS A 31 -4.30 -7.01 6.32
CA HIS A 31 -5.31 -6.68 7.32
C HIS A 31 -5.10 -5.25 7.80
N ILE A 32 -6.14 -4.43 7.77
CA ILE A 32 -6.05 -3.04 8.22
C ILE A 32 -6.45 -2.95 9.69
N LEU A 33 -5.52 -2.43 10.49
CA LEU A 33 -5.80 -2.00 11.85
C LEU A 33 -6.41 -0.60 11.80
N GLY A 34 -7.57 -0.38 12.41
CA GLY A 34 -8.24 0.91 12.42
C GLY A 34 -7.32 2.07 12.84
N SER A 35 -7.50 3.24 12.24
CA SER A 35 -6.73 4.43 12.57
C SER A 35 -7.16 4.99 13.93
N ASN A 36 -6.35 4.82 14.97
CA ASN A 36 -6.65 5.32 16.32
C ASN A 36 -6.13 6.74 16.61
N ASP A 37 -5.70 7.48 15.60
CA ASP A 37 -5.21 8.86 15.78
C ASP A 37 -6.35 9.87 15.66
N THR A 38 -7.20 9.96 16.69
CA THR A 38 -8.29 10.93 16.72
C THR A 38 -8.15 11.89 17.88
N ARG A 39 -7.65 13.08 17.62
CA ARG A 39 -7.82 14.26 18.48
C ARG A 39 -8.99 15.15 18.05
N SER A 40 -9.69 14.83 16.97
CA SER A 40 -10.88 15.55 16.49
C SER A 40 -12.05 14.60 16.34
N SER A 41 -13.28 15.12 16.51
CA SER A 41 -14.51 14.38 16.23
C SER A 41 -14.60 14.12 14.73
N ILE A 42 -14.28 12.89 14.33
CA ILE A 42 -14.36 12.44 12.95
C ILE A 42 -15.72 11.81 12.75
N SER A 43 -16.33 12.14 11.64
CA SER A 43 -17.55 11.47 11.17
C SER A 43 -17.22 10.00 10.84
N PRO A 44 -18.09 9.04 11.14
CA PRO A 44 -17.87 7.63 10.80
C PRO A 44 -17.60 7.40 9.32
N ASP A 45 -18.05 8.29 8.44
CA ASP A 45 -17.87 8.19 7.00
C ASP A 45 -16.44 8.58 6.55
N GLU A 46 -15.74 9.39 7.33
CA GLU A 46 -14.39 9.85 7.02
C GLU A 46 -13.33 8.72 7.17
N ASP A 47 -13.64 7.68 7.96
CA ASP A 47 -12.76 6.52 8.18
C ASP A 47 -13.00 5.37 7.21
N GLN A 48 -13.99 5.49 6.31
CA GLN A 48 -14.28 4.45 5.35
C GLN A 48 -13.15 4.29 4.32
N ILE A 49 -12.78 3.04 4.06
CA ILE A 49 -11.90 2.69 2.96
C ILE A 49 -12.76 2.31 1.77
N LYS A 50 -12.67 3.11 0.70
CA LYS A 50 -13.40 2.91 -0.57
C LYS A 50 -12.56 2.20 -1.61
N ASN A 51 -11.26 2.40 -1.56
CA ASN A 51 -10.28 1.72 -2.39
C ASN A 51 -8.94 1.66 -1.66
N ILE A 52 -8.16 0.65 -1.99
CA ILE A 52 -6.83 0.42 -1.45
C ILE A 52 -5.93 -0.04 -2.58
N CYS A 53 -4.71 0.48 -2.63
CA CYS A 53 -3.67 0.02 -3.52
C CYS A 53 -2.48 -0.45 -2.69
N VAL A 54 -1.99 -1.65 -2.98
CA VAL A 54 -0.83 -2.26 -2.33
C VAL A 54 0.25 -2.45 -3.38
N MET A 55 1.45 -1.99 -3.09
CA MET A 55 2.63 -2.08 -3.94
C MET A 55 3.74 -2.81 -3.18
N ALA A 56 4.32 -3.82 -3.79
CA ALA A 56 5.44 -4.58 -3.25
C ALA A 56 6.67 -4.36 -4.12
N TYR A 57 7.72 -3.80 -3.53
CA TYR A 57 9.02 -3.59 -4.19
C TYR A 57 10.04 -4.58 -3.62
N ASP A 58 10.76 -5.27 -4.51
CA ASP A 58 11.86 -6.15 -4.10
C ASP A 58 13.00 -5.30 -3.52
N GLU A 59 13.39 -5.58 -2.28
CA GLU A 59 14.45 -4.81 -1.59
C GLU A 59 15.80 -4.93 -2.31
N LYS A 60 16.04 -6.03 -3.04
CA LYS A 60 17.32 -6.31 -3.66
C LYS A 60 17.64 -5.39 -4.84
N ASP A 61 16.64 -5.08 -5.66
CA ASP A 61 16.82 -4.28 -6.88
C ASP A 61 15.92 -3.05 -6.95
N GLY A 62 15.04 -2.85 -5.95
CA GLY A 62 14.12 -1.73 -5.85
C GLY A 62 13.03 -1.73 -6.94
N ARG A 63 12.75 -2.88 -7.58
CA ARG A 63 11.76 -2.98 -8.63
C ARG A 63 10.38 -3.35 -8.08
N LEU A 64 9.35 -2.81 -8.71
CA LEU A 64 7.98 -3.20 -8.44
C LEU A 64 7.80 -4.68 -8.82
N ALA A 65 7.57 -5.52 -7.83
CA ALA A 65 7.30 -6.94 -8.01
C ALA A 65 5.81 -7.20 -8.28
N CYS A 66 4.93 -6.48 -7.57
CA CYS A 66 3.49 -6.58 -7.74
C CYS A 66 2.80 -5.30 -7.27
N ALA A 67 1.70 -4.94 -7.93
CA ALA A 67 0.75 -3.94 -7.43
C ALA A 67 -0.67 -4.48 -7.60
N GLN A 68 -1.50 -4.29 -6.58
CA GLN A 68 -2.90 -4.71 -6.60
C GLN A 68 -3.77 -3.62 -6.02
N THR A 69 -4.89 -3.33 -6.70
CA THR A 69 -5.93 -2.42 -6.23
C THR A 69 -7.20 -3.19 -5.94
N ALA A 70 -7.84 -2.91 -4.82
CA ALA A 70 -9.09 -3.53 -4.40
C ALA A 70 -10.00 -2.51 -3.69
N ARG A 71 -11.25 -2.91 -3.43
CA ARG A 71 -12.21 -2.08 -2.67
C ARG A 71 -12.09 -2.27 -1.17
N SER A 72 -11.56 -3.40 -0.74
CA SER A 72 -11.32 -3.71 0.67
C SER A 72 -9.98 -4.43 0.84
N ALA A 73 -9.42 -4.39 2.07
CA ALA A 73 -8.17 -5.06 2.37
C ALA A 73 -8.26 -6.59 2.29
N ASP A 74 -9.43 -7.14 2.59
CA ASP A 74 -9.67 -8.60 2.56
C ASP A 74 -9.61 -9.18 1.15
N GLU A 75 -9.75 -8.33 0.12
CA GLU A 75 -9.62 -8.72 -1.30
C GLU A 75 -8.14 -8.74 -1.77
N ILE A 76 -7.21 -8.25 -0.95
CA ILE A 76 -5.79 -8.22 -1.29
C ILE A 76 -5.17 -9.59 -0.97
N GLU A 77 -4.80 -10.30 -2.01
CA GLU A 77 -4.00 -11.51 -1.94
C GLU A 77 -2.96 -11.51 -3.06
N MET A 78 -1.69 -11.36 -2.70
CA MET A 78 -0.59 -11.27 -3.64
C MET A 78 0.27 -12.53 -3.57
N GLU A 79 0.61 -13.09 -4.72
CA GLU A 79 1.61 -14.15 -4.84
C GLU A 79 2.95 -13.54 -5.23
N LEU A 80 3.94 -13.70 -4.37
CA LEU A 80 5.28 -13.16 -4.53
C LEU A 80 6.31 -14.27 -4.33
N ARG A 81 7.46 -14.17 -4.93
CA ARG A 81 8.58 -15.06 -4.63
C ARG A 81 9.03 -14.87 -3.19
N ALA A 82 9.64 -15.92 -2.60
CA ALA A 82 10.29 -15.76 -1.31
C ALA A 82 11.40 -14.71 -1.39
N GLY A 83 11.39 -13.74 -0.49
CA GLY A 83 12.32 -12.62 -0.52
C GLY A 83 11.95 -11.54 0.49
N THR A 84 12.66 -10.44 0.44
CA THR A 84 12.39 -9.25 1.26
C THR A 84 11.79 -8.16 0.40
N TYR A 85 10.71 -7.57 0.88
CA TYR A 85 9.95 -6.56 0.15
C TYR A 85 9.70 -5.32 1.01
N ASN A 86 9.78 -4.16 0.38
CA ASN A 86 9.23 -2.93 0.91
C ASN A 86 7.79 -2.78 0.40
N ILE A 87 6.85 -2.73 1.34
CA ILE A 87 5.42 -2.70 1.04
C ILE A 87 4.90 -1.29 1.28
N TYR A 88 4.18 -0.77 0.30
CA TYR A 88 3.55 0.53 0.32
C TYR A 88 2.05 0.35 0.12
N VAL A 89 1.26 1.01 0.96
CA VAL A 89 -0.20 0.95 0.90
C VAL A 89 -0.73 2.36 0.82
N THR A 90 -1.62 2.61 -0.13
CA THR A 90 -2.44 3.82 -0.19
C THR A 90 -3.90 3.46 -0.07
N ALA A 91 -4.71 4.31 0.56
CA ALA A 91 -6.15 4.16 0.63
C ALA A 91 -6.84 5.48 0.29
N ASN A 92 -7.99 5.38 -0.38
CA ASN A 92 -8.83 6.51 -0.79
C ASN A 92 -8.15 7.50 -1.75
N MET A 93 -7.24 6.99 -2.58
CA MET A 93 -6.54 7.77 -3.60
C MET A 93 -6.92 7.37 -5.03
N GLY A 94 -7.98 6.56 -5.20
CA GLY A 94 -8.38 6.05 -6.51
C GLY A 94 -7.34 5.11 -7.12
N GLU A 95 -7.18 5.20 -8.42
CA GLU A 95 -6.09 4.51 -9.13
C GLU A 95 -4.79 5.27 -8.85
N PHE A 96 -3.87 4.60 -8.19
CA PHE A 96 -2.55 5.14 -7.88
C PHE A 96 -1.52 4.48 -8.82
N ASP A 97 -0.88 5.30 -9.66
CA ASP A 97 0.14 4.84 -10.59
C ASP A 97 1.40 4.44 -9.82
N ALA A 98 1.59 3.13 -9.65
CA ALA A 98 2.75 2.58 -8.99
C ALA A 98 4.01 2.77 -9.85
N PRO A 99 5.05 3.51 -9.38
CA PRO A 99 6.29 3.63 -10.12
C PRO A 99 6.97 2.28 -10.30
N ILE A 100 7.70 2.09 -11.41
CA ILE A 100 8.45 0.86 -11.69
C ILE A 100 9.59 0.65 -10.68
N LYS A 101 10.15 1.75 -10.17
CA LYS A 101 11.24 1.72 -9.18
C LYS A 101 10.80 2.37 -7.87
N GLU A 102 11.19 1.76 -6.77
CA GLU A 102 10.92 2.26 -5.42
C GLU A 102 11.45 3.67 -5.17
N GLN A 103 12.65 4.00 -5.70
CA GLN A 103 13.25 5.32 -5.55
C GLN A 103 12.37 6.46 -6.08
N ASP A 104 11.48 6.17 -7.02
CA ASP A 104 10.61 7.17 -7.66
C ASP A 104 9.26 7.31 -6.90
N ILE A 105 9.03 6.52 -5.86
CA ILE A 105 7.75 6.51 -5.12
C ILE A 105 7.52 7.81 -4.34
N GLY A 106 8.58 8.50 -3.94
CA GLY A 106 8.50 9.81 -3.29
C GLY A 106 7.95 10.91 -4.20
N ASP A 107 8.10 10.77 -5.51
CA ASP A 107 7.59 11.70 -6.51
C ASP A 107 6.15 11.38 -6.95
N ALA A 108 5.67 10.17 -6.64
CA ALA A 108 4.30 9.77 -6.93
C ALA A 108 3.31 10.62 -6.14
N PHE A 109 2.26 11.09 -6.80
CA PHE A 109 1.31 12.01 -6.19
C PHE A 109 -0.14 11.67 -6.54
N HIS A 110 -1.05 12.16 -5.71
CA HIS A 110 -2.48 12.14 -5.94
C HIS A 110 -2.99 13.59 -5.97
N SER A 111 -3.70 13.96 -7.04
CA SER A 111 -4.31 15.29 -7.16
C SER A 111 -5.64 15.35 -6.42
N ILE A 112 -5.85 16.40 -5.65
CA ILE A 112 -7.14 16.71 -5.02
C ILE A 112 -7.90 17.62 -5.98
N GLU A 113 -8.83 17.06 -6.75
CA GLU A 113 -9.64 17.83 -7.69
C GLU A 113 -10.80 18.55 -7.01
N ASP A 114 -11.37 17.94 -5.97
CA ASP A 114 -12.49 18.50 -5.21
C ASP A 114 -12.32 18.22 -3.72
N ILE A 115 -12.23 19.28 -2.92
CA ILE A 115 -12.14 19.21 -1.46
C ILE A 115 -13.37 18.50 -0.85
N ALA A 116 -14.54 18.59 -1.48
CA ALA A 116 -15.74 17.91 -1.00
C ALA A 116 -15.59 16.37 -1.00
N GLN A 117 -14.74 15.82 -1.86
CA GLN A 117 -14.45 14.38 -1.87
C GLN A 117 -13.70 13.92 -0.62
N LEU A 118 -12.89 14.79 -0.01
CA LEU A 118 -12.18 14.51 1.24
C LEU A 118 -13.13 14.28 2.42
N GLY A 119 -14.32 14.91 2.42
CA GLY A 119 -15.35 14.70 3.44
C GLY A 119 -16.01 13.32 3.42
N GLN A 120 -15.75 12.50 2.39
CA GLN A 120 -16.35 11.17 2.24
C GLN A 120 -15.39 10.01 2.54
N ALA A 121 -14.10 10.22 2.34
CA ALA A 121 -13.06 9.22 2.58
C ALA A 121 -11.69 9.89 2.54
N LEU A 122 -10.97 9.88 3.66
CA LEU A 122 -9.68 10.57 3.77
C LEU A 122 -8.57 9.77 3.10
N PRO A 123 -7.67 10.42 2.34
CA PRO A 123 -6.46 9.79 1.83
C PRO A 123 -5.56 9.31 2.97
N MET A 124 -5.12 8.07 2.88
CA MET A 124 -4.27 7.44 3.91
C MET A 124 -3.14 6.67 3.25
N CYS A 125 -2.03 6.50 3.98
CA CYS A 125 -0.93 5.65 3.56
C CYS A 125 -0.30 4.89 4.73
N TRP A 126 0.49 3.87 4.35
CA TRP A 126 1.31 3.09 5.26
C TRP A 126 2.47 2.47 4.49
N LYS A 127 3.61 2.28 5.15
CA LYS A 127 4.74 1.54 4.60
C LYS A 127 5.38 0.67 5.66
N ASP A 128 5.87 -0.49 5.25
CA ASP A 128 6.66 -1.39 6.10
C ASP A 128 7.54 -2.30 5.23
N ARG A 129 8.45 -3.00 5.90
CA ARG A 129 9.35 -3.98 5.31
C ARG A 129 8.95 -5.36 5.79
N THR A 130 8.82 -6.32 4.86
CA THR A 130 8.45 -7.70 5.19
C THR A 130 9.38 -8.72 4.56
N VAL A 131 9.49 -9.88 5.20
CA VAL A 131 10.22 -11.04 4.68
C VAL A 131 9.21 -12.16 4.39
N LEU A 132 9.13 -12.56 3.14
CA LEU A 132 8.27 -13.65 2.70
C LEU A 132 9.08 -14.94 2.57
N LYS A 133 8.60 -16.03 3.17
CA LYS A 133 9.23 -17.34 3.11
C LYS A 133 8.47 -18.25 2.16
N ALA A 134 9.20 -19.08 1.42
CA ALA A 134 8.62 -20.02 0.48
C ALA A 134 7.59 -20.94 1.14
N GLY A 135 6.44 -21.10 0.50
CA GLY A 135 5.36 -21.96 0.97
C GLY A 135 4.57 -21.42 2.17
N GLU A 136 4.92 -20.24 2.72
CA GLU A 136 4.20 -19.64 3.85
C GLU A 136 3.17 -18.59 3.38
N LYS A 137 2.05 -18.50 4.11
CA LYS A 137 1.11 -17.39 3.98
C LYS A 137 1.44 -16.35 5.05
N THR A 138 1.75 -15.12 4.62
CA THR A 138 2.05 -13.99 5.49
C THR A 138 0.88 -13.01 5.49
N THR A 139 0.40 -12.58 6.66
CA THR A 139 -0.59 -11.52 6.78
C THR A 139 0.08 -10.26 7.33
N LEU A 140 -0.01 -9.18 6.59
CA LEU A 140 0.46 -7.86 7.01
C LEU A 140 -0.63 -7.14 7.78
N TYR A 141 -0.24 -6.47 8.86
CA TYR A 141 -1.14 -5.65 9.67
C TYR A 141 -0.79 -4.17 9.47
N ALA A 142 -1.54 -3.50 8.60
CA ALA A 142 -1.28 -2.11 8.24
C ALA A 142 -2.07 -1.15 9.16
N LYS A 143 -1.36 -0.24 9.82
CA LYS A 143 -1.96 0.89 10.52
C LYS A 143 -1.87 2.12 9.62
N LEU A 144 -2.93 2.43 8.90
CA LEU A 144 -2.97 3.54 7.96
C LEU A 144 -2.90 4.89 8.69
N SER A 145 -2.08 5.80 8.18
CA SER A 145 -1.97 7.19 8.63
C SER A 145 -2.65 8.12 7.65
N ARG A 146 -3.43 9.08 8.15
CA ARG A 146 -4.09 10.08 7.32
C ARG A 146 -3.09 11.09 6.78
N LEU A 147 -3.28 11.49 5.53
CA LEU A 147 -2.41 12.44 4.81
C LEU A 147 -2.95 13.87 4.83
N VAL A 148 -4.14 14.07 5.38
CA VAL A 148 -4.81 15.36 5.47
C VAL A 148 -5.27 15.62 6.90
N SER A 149 -5.32 16.89 7.28
CA SER A 149 -5.85 17.33 8.57
C SER A 149 -7.16 18.08 8.34
N LYS A 150 -8.10 17.91 9.27
CA LYS A 150 -9.34 18.68 9.31
C LYS A 150 -9.13 19.94 10.15
N VAL A 151 -9.59 21.08 9.63
CA VAL A 151 -9.61 22.35 10.36
C VAL A 151 -11.06 22.76 10.53
N ASP A 152 -11.53 22.76 11.77
CA ASP A 152 -12.84 23.27 12.13
C ASP A 152 -12.70 24.75 12.52
N PHE A 153 -13.43 25.61 11.82
CA PHE A 153 -13.42 27.04 12.06
C PHE A 153 -14.78 27.50 12.59
N SER A 154 -14.80 28.04 13.78
CA SER A 154 -16.01 28.62 14.38
C SER A 154 -15.81 30.08 14.71
N VAL A 155 -16.84 30.88 14.46
CA VAL A 155 -16.85 32.33 14.80
C VAL A 155 -18.03 32.62 15.70
N GLU A 156 -17.74 33.11 16.90
CA GLU A 156 -18.77 33.61 17.81
C GLU A 156 -18.99 35.12 17.55
N THR A 157 -20.18 35.47 17.04
CA THR A 157 -20.54 36.86 16.72
C THR A 157 -21.29 37.55 17.83
N GLY A 158 -21.57 36.88 18.96
CA GLY A 158 -22.47 37.39 20.03
C GLY A 158 -22.07 38.67 20.73
N VAL A 159 -20.88 39.23 20.46
CA VAL A 159 -20.39 40.49 21.07
C VAL A 159 -20.38 41.65 20.08
N LEU A 160 -20.58 41.40 18.79
CA LEU A 160 -20.47 42.40 17.73
C LEU A 160 -21.82 42.55 17.00
N GLU A 161 -22.70 43.37 17.52
CA GLU A 161 -23.95 43.74 16.84
C GLU A 161 -23.65 44.42 15.51
N GLY A 162 -24.23 43.90 14.41
CA GLY A 162 -24.10 44.47 13.08
C GLY A 162 -22.89 43.97 12.26
N LEU A 163 -22.13 43.01 12.75
CA LEU A 163 -21.08 42.37 11.96
C LEU A 163 -21.63 41.15 11.21
N GLU A 164 -21.50 41.13 9.90
CA GLU A 164 -21.84 40.03 9.04
C GLU A 164 -20.57 39.48 8.38
N ILE A 165 -20.29 38.17 8.57
CA ILE A 165 -19.20 37.47 7.88
C ILE A 165 -19.72 37.05 6.52
N THR A 166 -19.25 37.68 5.46
CA THR A 166 -19.70 37.42 4.09
C THR A 166 -18.92 36.31 3.41
N SER A 167 -17.69 36.02 3.85
CA SER A 167 -16.90 34.90 3.31
C SER A 167 -15.76 34.48 4.23
N VAL A 168 -15.44 33.19 4.21
CA VAL A 168 -14.22 32.60 4.78
C VAL A 168 -13.48 31.87 3.64
N ARG A 169 -12.18 32.12 3.50
CA ARG A 169 -11.38 31.49 2.45
C ARG A 169 -10.15 30.83 3.05
N LEU A 170 -9.92 29.58 2.65
CA LEU A 170 -8.66 28.89 2.87
C LEU A 170 -7.73 29.22 1.68
N CYS A 171 -6.57 29.84 1.98
CA CYS A 171 -5.58 30.20 0.95
C CYS A 171 -4.36 29.29 1.06
N GLN A 172 -3.70 29.04 -0.08
CA GLN A 172 -2.46 28.25 -0.16
C GLN A 172 -2.61 26.79 0.32
N ALA A 173 -3.80 26.21 0.19
CA ALA A 173 -3.98 24.79 0.41
C ALA A 173 -3.27 24.00 -0.70
N ALA A 174 -2.57 22.90 -0.32
CA ALA A 174 -1.95 22.01 -1.29
C ALA A 174 -3.03 21.28 -2.10
N GLY A 175 -2.96 21.34 -3.42
CA GLY A 175 -3.81 20.57 -4.34
C GLY A 175 -3.28 19.19 -4.67
N VAL A 176 -2.16 18.77 -4.04
CA VAL A 176 -1.46 17.52 -4.34
C VAL A 176 -1.01 16.87 -3.04
N ILE A 177 -1.19 15.56 -2.95
CA ILE A 177 -0.71 14.74 -1.85
C ILE A 177 0.40 13.83 -2.39
N ARG A 178 1.56 13.81 -1.72
CA ARG A 178 2.64 12.86 -1.94
C ARG A 178 2.75 11.93 -0.74
N PRO A 179 2.20 10.69 -0.84
CA PRO A 179 2.04 9.82 0.34
C PRO A 179 3.36 9.33 0.94
N PHE A 180 4.41 9.25 0.14
CA PHE A 180 5.67 8.63 0.56
C PHE A 180 6.89 9.57 0.41
N MET A 181 6.66 10.87 0.29
CA MET A 181 7.77 11.83 0.25
C MET A 181 8.52 11.81 1.58
N GLU A 182 9.81 11.50 1.54
CA GLU A 182 10.68 11.55 2.72
C GLU A 182 11.03 13.00 3.07
N GLY A 183 10.66 13.44 4.28
CA GLY A 183 11.25 14.59 4.94
C GLY A 183 10.99 15.95 4.33
N GLY A 184 9.75 16.38 4.30
CA GLY A 184 9.40 17.80 4.32
C GLY A 184 8.98 18.19 5.75
N SER A 185 9.94 18.51 6.60
CA SER A 185 9.70 19.20 7.87
C SER A 185 9.57 20.70 7.67
#